data_b16391d69c8f9dc1f50956e66526e8e2
#
_entry.id   b16391d69c8f9dc1f50956e66526e8e2
#
_cell.length_a   1.000
_cell.length_b   1.000
_cell.length_c   1.000
_cell.angle_alpha   90.00
_cell.angle_beta   90.00
_cell.angle_gamma   90.00
#
_symmetry.space_group_name_H-M   'P 1'
#
loop_
_entity.id
_entity.type
_entity.pdbx_description
1 polymer ?
#
loop_
_entity_poly.entity_id
_entity_poly.type
_entity_poly.pdbx_seq_one_letter_code
_entity_poly.pdbx_strand_id
1 'polypeptide(L)'
;MSFNVKFWLKLSLVNLLIVAMLGVLMRYKIGFDFPYFSQKNIQHAHSHFAFAGWITQALYVLMIHFIIKKNQFLDTKNYNRILVANLICSYGMLFSFSYQGYSALSIVLSTITIVIACFFAFFYFKDLDKIDASNPSKSWFKAALLFNIISSVGTFYLAYIMASRNFNEHWYLASVYFYLHFQYNGFFIFTCLGLFFSECNAIFPLFKYD
;
A
#
# COMPACT_ATOMS: atom_id res chain seq x y z
N MET A 1 20.65 13.62 -1.45
CA MET A 1 20.79 12.15 -1.48
C MET A 1 20.03 11.63 -2.69
N SER A 2 20.69 10.90 -3.57
CA SER A 2 20.03 10.25 -4.70
C SER A 2 19.07 9.17 -4.22
N PHE A 3 17.90 9.04 -4.84
CA PHE A 3 16.91 8.01 -4.53
C PHE A 3 17.44 6.63 -4.92
N ASN A 4 17.62 5.75 -3.94
CA ASN A 4 18.16 4.41 -4.19
C ASN A 4 17.03 3.39 -4.37
N VAL A 5 16.57 3.23 -5.61
CA VAL A 5 15.51 2.28 -5.99
C VAL A 5 15.86 0.85 -5.60
N LYS A 6 17.13 0.41 -5.85
CA LYS A 6 17.56 -0.96 -5.54
C LYS A 6 17.48 -1.27 -4.05
N PHE A 7 17.84 -0.31 -3.20
CA PHE A 7 17.75 -0.47 -1.75
C PHE A 7 16.27 -0.65 -1.32
N TRP A 8 15.39 0.23 -1.77
CA TRP A 8 13.98 0.19 -1.41
C TRP A 8 13.27 -1.08 -1.91
N LEU A 9 13.59 -1.55 -3.13
CA LEU A 9 13.03 -2.80 -3.65
C LEU A 9 13.55 -4.02 -2.89
N LYS A 10 14.85 -4.08 -2.54
CA LYS A 10 15.38 -5.15 -1.69
C LYS A 10 14.68 -5.19 -0.34
N LEU A 11 14.45 -4.03 0.28
CA LEU A 11 13.71 -3.93 1.54
C LEU A 11 12.27 -4.43 1.40
N SER A 12 11.59 -4.09 0.30
CA SER A 12 10.25 -4.60 0.01
C SER A 12 10.24 -6.13 -0.16
N LEU A 13 11.29 -6.73 -0.73
CA LEU A 13 11.42 -8.19 -0.82
C LEU A 13 11.67 -8.83 0.56
N VAL A 14 12.42 -8.19 1.44
CA VAL A 14 12.55 -8.64 2.85
C VAL A 14 11.19 -8.58 3.55
N ASN A 15 10.42 -7.52 3.32
CA ASN A 15 9.06 -7.42 3.86
C ASN A 15 8.14 -8.52 3.33
N LEU A 16 8.25 -8.88 2.04
CA LEU A 16 7.54 -10.04 1.47
C LEU A 16 7.90 -11.33 2.19
N LEU A 17 9.20 -11.55 2.47
CA LEU A 17 9.63 -12.72 3.22
C LEU A 17 8.98 -12.78 4.61
N ILE A 18 8.91 -11.65 5.32
CA ILE A 18 8.21 -11.56 6.63
C ILE A 18 6.72 -11.91 6.47
N VAL A 19 6.04 -11.37 5.45
CA VAL A 19 4.65 -11.71 5.13
C VAL A 19 4.49 -13.22 4.89
N ALA A 20 5.38 -13.82 4.11
CA ALA A 20 5.36 -15.26 3.83
C ALA A 20 5.56 -16.08 5.11
N MET A 21 6.51 -15.70 5.98
CA MET A 21 6.73 -16.37 7.26
C MET A 21 5.51 -16.31 8.17
N LEU A 22 4.83 -15.15 8.25
CA LEU A 22 3.56 -15.04 8.99
C LEU A 22 2.47 -15.93 8.39
N GLY A 23 2.41 -16.03 7.06
CA GLY A 23 1.50 -16.94 6.36
C GLY A 23 1.77 -18.41 6.69
N VAL A 24 3.03 -18.82 6.71
CA VAL A 24 3.45 -20.17 7.14
C VAL A 24 3.08 -20.41 8.60
N LEU A 25 3.35 -19.44 9.50
CA LEU A 25 2.99 -19.55 10.90
C LEU A 25 1.49 -19.76 11.11
N MET A 26 0.66 -19.00 10.38
CA MET A 26 -0.79 -19.18 10.44
C MET A 26 -1.24 -20.58 10.00
N ARG A 27 -0.61 -21.14 8.98
CA ARG A 27 -0.89 -22.51 8.51
C ARG A 27 -0.41 -23.57 9.52
N TYR A 28 0.78 -23.38 10.08
CA TYR A 28 1.32 -24.25 11.13
C TYR A 28 0.37 -24.33 12.33
N LYS A 29 -0.21 -23.21 12.77
CA LYS A 29 -1.15 -23.14 13.89
C LYS A 29 -2.49 -23.86 13.64
N ILE A 30 -2.83 -24.21 12.41
CA ILE A 30 -4.04 -25.02 12.13
C ILE A 30 -3.81 -26.48 12.50
N GLY A 31 -2.58 -26.98 12.30
CA GLY A 31 -2.26 -28.38 12.54
C GLY A 31 -1.52 -28.67 13.86
N PHE A 32 -0.93 -27.64 14.48
CA PHE A 32 -0.09 -27.80 15.63
C PHE A 32 -0.37 -26.72 16.69
N ASP A 33 -0.23 -27.10 17.96
CA ASP A 33 -0.37 -26.14 19.07
C ASP A 33 0.81 -25.17 19.09
N PHE A 34 0.49 -23.86 19.13
CA PHE A 34 1.48 -22.79 19.24
C PHE A 34 0.86 -21.65 20.05
N PRO A 35 0.96 -21.68 21.41
CA PRO A 35 0.20 -20.81 22.30
C PRO A 35 0.70 -19.36 22.36
N TYR A 36 1.91 -19.06 21.85
CA TYR A 36 2.59 -17.76 22.02
C TYR A 36 1.87 -16.58 21.36
N PHE A 37 1.10 -16.83 20.30
CA PHE A 37 0.37 -15.79 19.58
C PHE A 37 -1.08 -16.22 19.29
N SER A 38 -2.02 -15.29 19.41
CA SER A 38 -3.39 -15.51 18.93
C SER A 38 -3.44 -15.63 17.41
N GLN A 39 -4.18 -16.60 16.89
CA GLN A 39 -4.38 -16.78 15.44
C GLN A 39 -4.94 -15.51 14.78
N LYS A 40 -5.93 -14.89 15.42
CA LYS A 40 -6.56 -13.66 14.95
C LYS A 40 -5.58 -12.48 14.91
N ASN A 41 -4.72 -12.36 15.91
CA ASN A 41 -3.72 -11.29 15.95
C ASN A 41 -2.69 -11.43 14.83
N ILE A 42 -2.18 -12.66 14.60
CA ILE A 42 -1.25 -12.90 13.48
C ILE A 42 -1.91 -12.67 12.13
N GLN A 43 -3.19 -13.01 11.96
CA GLN A 43 -3.93 -12.73 10.73
C GLN A 43 -4.00 -11.21 10.45
N HIS A 44 -4.29 -10.39 11.49
CA HIS A 44 -4.29 -8.95 11.33
C HIS A 44 -2.88 -8.40 11.05
N ALA A 45 -1.88 -8.85 11.78
CA ALA A 45 -0.48 -8.47 11.54
C ALA A 45 -0.04 -8.80 10.11
N HIS A 46 -0.32 -10.02 9.64
CA HIS A 46 -0.04 -10.49 8.29
C HIS A 46 -0.71 -9.60 7.23
N SER A 47 -2.01 -9.37 7.34
CA SER A 47 -2.75 -8.61 6.33
C SER A 47 -2.32 -7.14 6.29
N HIS A 48 -2.25 -6.45 7.42
CA HIS A 48 -1.83 -5.05 7.46
C HIS A 48 -0.39 -4.85 6.99
N PHE A 49 0.53 -5.75 7.36
CA PHE A 49 1.91 -5.68 6.90
C PHE A 49 2.06 -6.05 5.42
N ALA A 50 1.27 -7.01 4.91
CA ALA A 50 1.24 -7.34 3.49
C ALA A 50 0.79 -6.15 2.64
N PHE A 51 -0.25 -5.45 3.07
CA PHE A 51 -0.76 -4.28 2.33
C PHE A 51 0.18 -3.07 2.43
N ALA A 52 0.52 -2.62 3.63
CA ALA A 52 1.26 -1.38 3.83
C ALA A 52 2.79 -1.58 3.71
N GLY A 53 3.32 -2.60 4.36
CA GLY A 53 4.75 -2.83 4.49
C GLY A 53 5.39 -3.47 3.26
N TRP A 54 4.64 -4.27 2.52
CA TRP A 54 5.16 -4.93 1.32
C TRP A 54 4.63 -4.31 0.04
N ILE A 55 3.36 -4.59 -0.35
CA ILE A 55 2.91 -4.29 -1.71
C ILE A 55 2.81 -2.78 -1.97
N THR A 56 2.22 -2.00 -1.06
CA THR A 56 2.14 -0.55 -1.20
C THR A 56 3.54 0.08 -1.21
N GLN A 57 4.44 -0.36 -0.34
CA GLN A 57 5.82 0.10 -0.31
C GLN A 57 6.52 -0.15 -1.65
N ALA A 58 6.41 -1.37 -2.21
CA ALA A 58 6.99 -1.73 -3.49
C ALA A 58 6.41 -0.90 -4.64
N LEU A 59 5.08 -0.75 -4.69
CA LEU A 59 4.40 0.02 -5.74
C LEU A 59 4.78 1.50 -5.67
N TYR A 60 4.85 2.11 -4.48
CA TYR A 60 5.32 3.48 -4.33
C TYR A 60 6.74 3.66 -4.87
N VAL A 61 7.65 2.73 -4.56
CA VAL A 61 9.03 2.78 -5.06
C VAL A 61 9.07 2.73 -6.59
N LEU A 62 8.28 1.84 -7.22
CA LEU A 62 8.20 1.71 -8.66
C LEU A 62 7.56 2.94 -9.32
N MET A 63 6.51 3.50 -8.72
CA MET A 63 5.90 4.75 -9.17
C MET A 63 6.88 5.93 -9.10
N ILE A 64 7.62 6.07 -8.00
CA ILE A 64 8.66 7.10 -7.85
C ILE A 64 9.75 6.90 -8.92
N HIS A 65 10.16 5.66 -9.15
CA HIS A 65 11.16 5.34 -10.19
C HIS A 65 10.68 5.76 -11.58
N PHE A 66 9.40 5.55 -11.90
CA PHE A 66 8.80 6.02 -13.15
C PHE A 66 8.94 7.53 -13.31
N ILE A 67 8.59 8.33 -12.28
CA ILE A 67 8.71 9.79 -12.37
C ILE A 67 10.17 10.23 -12.50
N ILE A 68 11.10 9.61 -11.76
CA ILE A 68 12.54 9.90 -11.86
C ILE A 68 13.07 9.65 -13.29
N LYS A 69 12.65 8.55 -13.92
CA LYS A 69 13.01 8.27 -15.34
C LYS A 69 12.50 9.36 -16.29
N LYS A 70 11.38 10.01 -15.99
CA LYS A 70 10.78 11.07 -16.82
C LYS A 70 11.26 12.47 -16.46
N ASN A 71 11.64 12.70 -15.21
CA ASN A 71 12.13 13.97 -14.71
C ASN A 71 13.37 13.77 -13.83
N GLN A 72 14.56 13.92 -14.43
CA GLN A 72 15.84 13.70 -13.74
C GLN A 72 16.15 14.73 -12.64
N PHE A 73 15.48 15.89 -12.64
CA PHE A 73 15.65 16.95 -11.65
C PHE A 73 14.66 16.87 -10.50
N LEU A 74 13.95 15.75 -10.36
CA LEU A 74 12.97 15.55 -9.29
C LEU A 74 13.64 15.61 -7.90
N ASP A 75 13.14 16.46 -7.01
CA ASP A 75 13.53 16.39 -5.59
C ASP A 75 12.82 15.21 -4.90
N THR A 76 13.59 14.18 -4.61
CA THR A 76 13.09 12.93 -4.03
C THR A 76 13.04 12.93 -2.49
N LYS A 77 13.40 14.03 -1.83
CA LYS A 77 13.46 14.09 -0.35
C LYS A 77 12.12 13.78 0.30
N ASN A 78 11.03 14.34 -0.23
CA ASN A 78 9.70 14.09 0.32
C ASN A 78 9.27 12.64 0.12
N TYR A 79 9.57 12.04 -1.02
CA TYR A 79 9.30 10.62 -1.27
C TYR A 79 10.08 9.71 -0.32
N ASN A 80 11.36 9.98 -0.09
CA ASN A 80 12.15 9.23 0.89
C ASN A 80 11.53 9.33 2.30
N ARG A 81 11.10 10.52 2.73
CA ARG A 81 10.44 10.71 4.04
C ARG A 81 9.13 9.92 4.12
N ILE A 82 8.32 9.93 3.06
CA ILE A 82 7.05 9.18 2.96
C ILE A 82 7.32 7.68 3.06
N LEU A 83 8.29 7.15 2.32
CA LEU A 83 8.65 5.73 2.36
C LEU A 83 9.16 5.29 3.74
N VAL A 84 9.99 6.11 4.39
CA VAL A 84 10.47 5.84 5.77
C VAL A 84 9.30 5.88 6.76
N ALA A 85 8.43 6.88 6.69
CA ALA A 85 7.27 6.98 7.57
C ALA A 85 6.32 5.79 7.39
N ASN A 86 6.02 5.40 6.13
CA ASN A 86 5.21 4.23 5.84
C ASN A 86 5.82 2.95 6.41
N LEU A 87 7.14 2.79 6.27
CA LEU A 87 7.87 1.64 6.79
C LEU A 87 7.79 1.57 8.32
N ILE A 88 8.05 2.68 9.02
CA ILE A 88 7.96 2.75 10.48
C ILE A 88 6.55 2.38 10.96
N CYS A 89 5.51 2.94 10.35
CA CYS A 89 4.12 2.61 10.69
C CYS A 89 3.80 1.15 10.40
N SER A 90 4.29 0.60 9.28
CA SER A 90 4.06 -0.80 8.91
C SER A 90 4.69 -1.78 9.90
N TYR A 91 5.92 -1.55 10.32
CA TYR A 91 6.56 -2.35 11.36
C TYR A 91 5.90 -2.16 12.72
N GLY A 92 5.51 -0.93 13.04
CA GLY A 92 4.72 -0.64 14.24
C GLY A 92 3.40 -1.43 14.26
N MET A 93 2.68 -1.48 13.13
CA MET A 93 1.48 -2.29 12.96
C MET A 93 1.80 -3.79 13.09
N LEU A 94 2.88 -4.28 12.47
CA LEU A 94 3.29 -5.67 12.55
C LEU A 94 3.42 -6.11 14.02
N PHE A 95 4.14 -5.34 14.82
CA PHE A 95 4.34 -5.67 16.24
C PHE A 95 3.06 -5.48 17.07
N SER A 96 2.39 -4.34 16.93
CA SER A 96 1.21 -4.05 17.76
C SER A 96 0.05 -5.01 17.50
N PHE A 97 -0.22 -5.36 16.23
CA PHE A 97 -1.24 -6.36 15.92
C PHE A 97 -0.86 -7.75 16.39
N SER A 98 0.42 -8.16 16.27
CA SER A 98 0.86 -9.48 16.72
C SER A 98 0.63 -9.71 18.21
N TYR A 99 0.88 -8.70 19.05
CA TYR A 99 0.77 -8.83 20.49
C TYR A 99 -0.60 -8.42 21.05
N GLN A 100 -1.20 -7.34 20.55
CA GLN A 100 -2.38 -6.71 21.13
C GLN A 100 -3.62 -6.80 20.24
N GLY A 101 -3.48 -7.25 18.99
CA GLY A 101 -4.56 -7.21 18.02
C GLY A 101 -5.02 -5.77 17.73
N TYR A 102 -6.33 -5.54 17.65
CA TYR A 102 -6.91 -4.20 17.53
C TYR A 102 -6.83 -3.44 18.84
N SER A 103 -5.72 -2.78 19.06
CA SER A 103 -5.48 -1.86 20.19
C SER A 103 -5.49 -0.40 19.70
N ALA A 104 -5.50 0.55 20.63
CA ALA A 104 -5.41 1.97 20.28
C ALA A 104 -4.16 2.27 19.42
N LEU A 105 -3.03 1.64 19.76
CA LEU A 105 -1.77 1.83 19.01
C LEU A 105 -1.88 1.31 17.58
N SER A 106 -2.41 0.10 17.37
CA SER A 106 -2.56 -0.48 16.02
C SER A 106 -3.53 0.33 15.15
N ILE A 107 -4.61 0.86 15.73
CA ILE A 107 -5.59 1.72 15.05
C ILE A 107 -4.95 3.05 14.66
N VAL A 108 -4.22 3.69 15.57
CA VAL A 108 -3.51 4.96 15.28
C VAL A 108 -2.50 4.77 14.16
N LEU A 109 -1.67 3.73 14.22
CA LEU A 109 -0.68 3.45 13.17
C LEU A 109 -1.34 3.17 11.82
N SER A 110 -2.45 2.42 11.79
CA SER A 110 -3.22 2.20 10.56
C SER A 110 -3.79 3.51 10.00
N THR A 111 -4.30 4.38 10.86
CA THR A 111 -4.81 5.70 10.43
C THR A 111 -3.69 6.57 9.86
N ILE A 112 -2.50 6.55 10.49
CA ILE A 112 -1.34 7.30 9.98
C ILE A 112 -0.92 6.79 8.59
N THR A 113 -1.01 5.48 8.29
CA THR A 113 -0.70 4.99 6.93
C THR A 113 -1.67 5.53 5.88
N ILE A 114 -2.94 5.75 6.21
CA ILE A 114 -3.91 6.42 5.31
C ILE A 114 -3.50 7.88 5.05
N VAL A 115 -3.11 8.60 6.10
CA VAL A 115 -2.62 9.98 5.96
C VAL A 115 -1.36 10.03 5.09
N ILE A 116 -0.43 9.09 5.29
CA ILE A 116 0.78 8.95 4.46
C ILE A 116 0.42 8.69 3.00
N ALA A 117 -0.58 7.85 2.72
CA ALA A 117 -1.07 7.58 1.38
C ALA A 117 -1.66 8.84 0.71
N CYS A 118 -2.38 9.67 1.45
CA CYS A 118 -2.88 10.97 0.96
C CYS A 118 -1.71 11.92 0.62
N PHE A 119 -0.69 12.01 1.48
CA PHE A 119 0.50 12.81 1.18
C PHE A 119 1.26 12.28 -0.04
N PHE A 120 1.41 10.95 -0.15
CA PHE A 120 2.00 10.36 -1.36
C PHE A 120 1.23 10.74 -2.60
N ALA A 121 -0.10 10.59 -2.60
CA ALA A 121 -0.95 10.94 -3.72
C ALA A 121 -0.81 12.43 -4.09
N PHE A 122 -0.82 13.33 -3.10
CA PHE A 122 -0.67 14.76 -3.32
C PHE A 122 0.64 15.12 -4.04
N PHE A 123 1.78 14.63 -3.54
CA PHE A 123 3.07 14.90 -4.17
C PHE A 123 3.17 14.23 -5.55
N TYR A 124 2.66 13.01 -5.66
CA TYR A 124 2.71 12.25 -6.90
C TYR A 124 1.86 12.88 -8.01
N PHE A 125 0.63 13.35 -7.71
CA PHE A 125 -0.20 14.09 -8.66
C PHE A 125 0.51 15.34 -9.18
N LYS A 126 1.10 16.12 -8.28
CA LYS A 126 1.85 17.34 -8.63
C LYS A 126 3.01 17.06 -9.58
N ASP A 127 3.74 15.97 -9.36
CA ASP A 127 4.88 15.62 -10.21
C ASP A 127 4.44 14.91 -11.49
N LEU A 128 3.35 14.12 -11.44
CA LEU A 128 2.76 13.48 -12.60
C LEU A 128 2.19 14.50 -13.60
N ASP A 129 1.69 15.64 -13.13
CA ASP A 129 1.18 16.71 -14.01
C ASP A 129 2.28 17.40 -14.83
N LYS A 130 3.54 17.31 -14.40
CA LYS A 130 4.70 17.80 -15.16
C LYS A 130 5.12 16.86 -16.30
N ILE A 131 4.60 15.63 -16.33
CA ILE A 131 4.85 14.66 -17.41
C ILE A 131 3.91 14.96 -18.58
N ASP A 132 4.39 14.71 -19.80
CA ASP A 132 3.61 14.90 -21.02
C ASP A 132 2.23 14.26 -20.93
N ALA A 133 1.21 15.00 -21.40
CA ALA A 133 -0.18 14.55 -21.40
C ALA A 133 -0.40 13.30 -22.28
N SER A 134 0.40 13.13 -23.32
CA SER A 134 0.36 11.98 -24.23
C SER A 134 0.87 10.67 -23.61
N ASN A 135 1.45 10.70 -22.38
CA ASN A 135 1.97 9.51 -21.75
C ASN A 135 0.83 8.60 -21.26
N PRO A 136 0.68 7.38 -21.81
CA PRO A 136 -0.44 6.49 -21.51
C PRO A 136 -0.49 6.06 -20.06
N SER A 137 0.65 6.00 -19.35
CA SER A 137 0.72 5.59 -17.94
C SER A 137 0.12 6.63 -16.99
N LYS A 138 0.01 7.89 -17.42
CA LYS A 138 -0.43 9.01 -16.57
C LYS A 138 -1.85 8.79 -16.02
N SER A 139 -2.77 8.40 -16.89
CA SER A 139 -4.17 8.15 -16.50
C SER A 139 -4.31 6.96 -15.56
N TRP A 140 -3.53 5.90 -15.78
CA TRP A 140 -3.52 4.72 -14.92
C TRP A 140 -3.05 5.05 -13.51
N PHE A 141 -1.96 5.80 -13.36
CA PHE A 141 -1.47 6.21 -12.05
C PHE A 141 -2.42 7.19 -11.34
N LYS A 142 -3.08 8.09 -12.08
CA LYS A 142 -4.11 8.97 -11.50
C LYS A 142 -5.27 8.16 -10.94
N ALA A 143 -5.79 7.21 -11.71
CA ALA A 143 -6.87 6.33 -11.28
C ALA A 143 -6.46 5.45 -10.10
N ALA A 144 -5.25 4.88 -10.11
CA ALA A 144 -4.72 4.08 -9.02
C ALA A 144 -4.72 4.84 -7.69
N LEU A 145 -4.19 6.06 -7.68
CA LEU A 145 -4.15 6.89 -6.47
C LEU A 145 -5.54 7.33 -6.01
N LEU A 146 -6.45 7.61 -6.94
CA LEU A 146 -7.84 7.91 -6.61
C LEU A 146 -8.49 6.72 -5.90
N PHE A 147 -8.33 5.50 -6.44
CA PHE A 147 -8.87 4.29 -5.82
C PHE A 147 -8.22 4.01 -4.46
N ASN A 148 -6.93 4.29 -4.29
CA ASN A 148 -6.26 4.18 -2.99
C ASN A 148 -6.91 5.10 -1.94
N ILE A 149 -7.23 6.35 -2.31
CA ILE A 149 -7.92 7.28 -1.42
C ILE A 149 -9.37 6.83 -1.15
N ILE A 150 -10.11 6.41 -2.18
CA ILE A 150 -11.49 5.94 -2.04
C ILE A 150 -11.56 4.71 -1.12
N SER A 151 -10.58 3.80 -1.18
CA SER A 151 -10.54 2.62 -0.33
C SER A 151 -10.59 2.95 1.16
N SER A 152 -10.02 4.10 1.57
CA SER A 152 -10.02 4.55 2.97
C SER A 152 -11.42 4.78 3.54
N VAL A 153 -12.42 5.03 2.72
CA VAL A 153 -13.83 5.15 3.17
C VAL A 153 -14.28 3.87 3.86
N GLY A 154 -13.92 2.70 3.32
CA GLY A 154 -14.22 1.42 3.95
C GLY A 154 -13.59 1.27 5.34
N THR A 155 -12.32 1.69 5.49
CA THR A 155 -11.62 1.61 6.78
C THR A 155 -12.18 2.59 7.81
N PHE A 156 -12.54 3.82 7.42
CA PHE A 156 -13.18 4.78 8.32
C PHE A 156 -14.58 4.35 8.74
N TYR A 157 -15.35 3.78 7.81
CA TYR A 157 -16.68 3.26 8.15
C TYR A 157 -16.60 2.05 9.09
N LEU A 158 -15.61 1.16 8.87
CA LEU A 158 -15.31 0.06 9.80
C LEU A 158 -14.97 0.58 11.22
N ALA A 159 -14.12 1.61 11.32
CA ALA A 159 -13.78 2.24 12.57
C ALA A 159 -15.02 2.84 13.27
N TYR A 160 -15.92 3.48 12.50
CA TYR A 160 -17.17 4.01 13.01
C TYR A 160 -18.09 2.91 13.57
N ILE A 161 -18.26 1.78 12.86
CA ILE A 161 -19.06 0.63 13.34
C ILE A 161 -18.51 0.11 14.68
N MET A 162 -17.18 -0.02 14.76
CA MET A 162 -16.54 -0.51 15.99
C MET A 162 -16.69 0.48 17.17
N ALA A 163 -16.59 1.77 16.91
CA ALA A 163 -16.71 2.81 17.93
C ALA A 163 -18.15 3.01 18.42
N SER A 164 -19.14 2.90 17.53
CA SER A 164 -20.56 3.08 17.84
C SER A 164 -21.18 1.95 18.68
N ARG A 165 -20.44 0.84 18.87
CA ARG A 165 -20.92 -0.39 19.52
C ARG A 165 -22.18 -0.99 18.89
N ASN A 166 -22.60 -0.51 17.71
CA ASN A 166 -23.71 -1.01 16.94
C ASN A 166 -23.19 -1.95 15.86
N PHE A 167 -22.78 -3.15 16.30
CA PHE A 167 -22.19 -4.14 15.38
C PHE A 167 -23.28 -4.76 14.53
N ASN A 168 -23.16 -4.54 13.22
CA ASN A 168 -23.96 -5.22 12.20
C ASN A 168 -22.99 -5.92 11.24
N GLU A 169 -23.08 -7.25 11.15
CA GLU A 169 -22.17 -8.09 10.37
C GLU A 169 -22.17 -7.72 8.88
N HIS A 170 -23.32 -7.42 8.30
CA HIS A 170 -23.41 -7.05 6.88
C HIS A 170 -22.64 -5.77 6.56
N TRP A 171 -22.80 -4.74 7.40
CA TRP A 171 -22.08 -3.48 7.22
C TRP A 171 -20.59 -3.61 7.52
N TYR A 172 -20.23 -4.44 8.50
CA TYR A 172 -18.83 -4.78 8.77
C TYR A 172 -18.18 -5.42 7.54
N LEU A 173 -18.78 -6.49 7.01
CA LEU A 173 -18.29 -7.18 5.82
C LEU A 173 -18.27 -6.27 4.59
N ALA A 174 -19.33 -5.48 4.37
CA ALA A 174 -19.38 -4.51 3.27
C ALA A 174 -18.21 -3.53 3.32
N SER A 175 -17.86 -3.02 4.51
CA SER A 175 -16.72 -2.11 4.72
C SER A 175 -15.39 -2.76 4.37
N VAL A 176 -15.18 -4.01 4.82
CA VAL A 176 -13.98 -4.78 4.53
C VAL A 176 -13.87 -5.06 3.03
N TYR A 177 -14.94 -5.52 2.38
CA TYR A 177 -14.94 -5.80 0.95
C TYR A 177 -14.78 -4.54 0.10
N PHE A 178 -15.36 -3.42 0.52
CA PHE A 178 -15.16 -2.12 -0.13
C PHE A 178 -13.68 -1.73 -0.12
N TYR A 179 -13.03 -1.78 1.05
CA TYR A 179 -11.61 -1.52 1.16
C TYR A 179 -10.79 -2.46 0.26
N LEU A 180 -11.00 -3.77 0.36
CA LEU A 180 -10.25 -4.77 -0.40
C LEU A 180 -10.45 -4.60 -1.91
N HIS A 181 -11.67 -4.32 -2.35
CA HIS A 181 -11.98 -4.13 -3.77
C HIS A 181 -11.19 -2.95 -4.35
N PHE A 182 -11.22 -1.78 -3.70
CA PHE A 182 -10.51 -0.60 -4.20
C PHE A 182 -8.99 -0.70 -4.01
N GLN A 183 -8.49 -1.50 -3.07
CA GLN A 183 -7.06 -1.78 -2.96
C GLN A 183 -6.60 -2.76 -4.05
N TYR A 184 -7.21 -3.94 -4.17
CA TYR A 184 -6.77 -4.96 -5.12
C TYR A 184 -7.06 -4.57 -6.56
N ASN A 185 -8.35 -4.37 -6.89
CA ASN A 185 -8.79 -4.13 -8.25
C ASN A 185 -8.64 -2.67 -8.69
N GLY A 186 -8.49 -1.75 -7.73
CA GLY A 186 -8.20 -0.35 -7.97
C GLY A 186 -6.70 -0.07 -7.90
N PHE A 187 -6.19 0.24 -6.71
CA PHE A 187 -4.83 0.75 -6.55
C PHE A 187 -3.75 -0.19 -7.11
N PHE A 188 -3.76 -1.47 -6.72
CA PHE A 188 -2.68 -2.40 -7.11
C PHE A 188 -2.70 -2.69 -8.61
N ILE A 189 -3.85 -3.09 -9.16
CA ILE A 189 -3.95 -3.43 -10.59
C ILE A 189 -3.68 -2.21 -11.46
N PHE A 190 -4.28 -1.05 -11.17
CA PHE A 190 -4.09 0.15 -11.98
C PHE A 190 -2.65 0.67 -11.91
N THR A 191 -1.98 0.54 -10.76
CA THR A 191 -0.54 0.84 -10.67
C THR A 191 0.28 -0.11 -11.54
N CYS A 192 0.01 -1.42 -11.49
CA CYS A 192 0.68 -2.40 -12.34
C CYS A 192 0.45 -2.13 -13.82
N LEU A 193 -0.78 -1.79 -14.23
CA LEU A 193 -1.08 -1.39 -15.61
C LEU A 193 -0.33 -0.13 -16.03
N GLY A 194 -0.25 0.89 -15.16
CA GLY A 194 0.53 2.09 -15.42
C GLY A 194 2.00 1.80 -15.65
N LEU A 195 2.60 0.91 -14.84
CA LEU A 195 3.97 0.45 -15.01
C LEU A 195 4.14 -0.36 -16.30
N PHE A 196 3.23 -1.28 -16.59
CA PHE A 196 3.25 -2.09 -17.79
C PHE A 196 3.20 -1.23 -19.06
N PHE A 197 2.27 -0.30 -19.16
CA PHE A 197 2.17 0.63 -20.31
C PHE A 197 3.40 1.53 -20.41
N SER A 198 4.04 1.89 -19.30
CA SER A 198 5.31 2.63 -19.33
C SER A 198 6.42 1.84 -20.00
N GLU A 199 6.57 0.55 -19.68
CA GLU A 199 7.58 -0.31 -20.27
C GLU A 199 7.24 -0.65 -21.73
N CYS A 200 5.97 -0.92 -22.06
CA CYS A 200 5.53 -1.10 -23.44
C CYS A 200 5.86 0.10 -24.32
N ASN A 201 5.58 1.31 -23.84
CA ASN A 201 5.88 2.55 -24.57
C ASN A 201 7.40 2.81 -24.73
N ALA A 202 8.22 2.27 -23.81
CA ALA A 202 9.67 2.34 -23.92
C ALA A 202 10.22 1.36 -24.98
N ILE A 203 9.60 0.19 -25.13
CA ILE A 203 10.01 -0.86 -26.07
C ILE A 203 9.45 -0.58 -27.48
N PHE A 204 8.19 -0.10 -27.56
CA PHE A 204 7.46 0.15 -28.79
C PHE A 204 7.02 1.63 -28.91
N PRO A 205 7.95 2.56 -29.16
CA PRO A 205 7.64 4.00 -29.17
C PRO A 205 6.73 4.45 -30.34
N LEU A 206 6.37 3.55 -31.25
CA LEU A 206 5.57 3.84 -32.46
C LEU A 206 4.05 3.68 -32.25
N PHE A 207 3.60 3.15 -31.13
CA PHE A 207 2.17 3.17 -30.80
C PHE A 207 1.77 4.56 -30.28
N LYS A 208 1.55 5.50 -31.20
CA LYS A 208 0.73 6.68 -30.89
C LYS A 208 -0.70 6.17 -30.74
N TYR A 209 -1.23 6.22 -29.54
CA TYR A 209 -2.65 6.04 -29.29
C TYR A 209 -3.32 7.37 -29.71
N ASP A 210 -3.93 7.40 -30.89
CA ASP A 210 -4.83 8.46 -31.32
C ASP A 210 -6.12 8.43 -30.50
#